data_1550279af420d2390175523c384f52c1
#
_entry.id   1550279af420d2390175523c384f52c1
#
_cell.length_a   1.000
_cell.length_b   1.000
_cell.length_c   1.000
_cell.angle_alpha   90.00
_cell.angle_beta   90.00
_cell.angle_gamma   90.00
#
_symmetry.space_group_name_H-M   'P 1'
#
loop_
_entity.id
_entity.type
_entity.pdbx_description
1 polymer ?
#
loop_
_entity_poly.entity_id
_entity_poly.type
_entity_poly.pdbx_seq_one_letter_code
_entity_poly.pdbx_strand_id
1 'polypeptide(L)'
;MSGIYVGMAVAGFGATMASWTGWRMTFALFGLIGVAYAVILILFLKDPAKAPADTAQAKKPSVPEKKTVLLNVDNDEQAIKEPSSKLSTGAVLSSLLSGRPMWMLLAVVAFAGAGNWFLLTWYPTLLQDKYQLSSAEAGPAATLWSSVAKYVAVLGGAILADMWYRRNARARALVPGITFTISGPLVVLALLPGIFGWDITVPLVLMLGLVATQGLAQGSLDATLMPVLRSHIDERYSATGYGLLNLTSAGVGALISFFGGWFKDQGVPLTTTLAAAGCLMLFCGLLLLMLPRPKH
;
A
#
# COMPACT_ATOMS: atom_id res chain seq x y z
N MET A 1 -6.87 7.01 -0.46
CA MET A 1 -5.94 6.25 -1.35
C MET A 1 -6.04 6.67 -2.81
N SER A 2 -7.24 6.88 -3.38
CA SER A 2 -7.43 7.23 -4.81
C SER A 2 -6.61 8.44 -5.30
N GLY A 3 -6.50 9.51 -4.51
CA GLY A 3 -5.71 10.69 -4.87
C GLY A 3 -4.22 10.43 -5.11
N ILE A 4 -3.64 9.46 -4.38
CA ILE A 4 -2.24 9.07 -4.56
C ILE A 4 -2.00 8.51 -5.96
N TYR A 5 -2.89 7.67 -6.47
CA TYR A 5 -2.71 7.04 -7.78
C TYR A 5 -2.92 8.01 -8.93
N VAL A 6 -3.87 8.95 -8.77
CA VAL A 6 -4.01 10.07 -9.73
C VAL A 6 -2.74 10.92 -9.74
N GLY A 7 -2.20 11.25 -8.57
CA GLY A 7 -0.93 11.97 -8.45
C GLY A 7 0.25 11.22 -9.10
N MET A 8 0.36 9.91 -8.89
CA MET A 8 1.39 9.07 -9.52
C MET A 8 1.24 9.00 -11.05
N ALA A 9 0.01 8.91 -11.56
CA ALA A 9 -0.24 8.94 -12.99
C ALA A 9 0.21 10.28 -13.60
N VAL A 10 -0.13 11.40 -12.96
CA VAL A 10 0.29 12.74 -13.40
C VAL A 10 1.81 12.91 -13.31
N ALA A 11 2.43 12.44 -12.22
CA ALA A 11 3.88 12.51 -12.03
C ALA A 11 4.65 11.74 -13.12
N GLY A 12 4.07 10.66 -13.69
CA GLY A 12 4.65 9.93 -14.80
C GLY A 12 4.89 10.80 -16.05
N PHE A 13 4.10 11.84 -16.25
CA PHE A 13 4.30 12.81 -17.34
C PHE A 13 5.39 13.85 -17.05
N GLY A 14 6.04 13.79 -15.87
CA GLY A 14 7.08 14.75 -15.52
C GLY A 14 8.25 14.79 -16.52
N ALA A 15 8.68 13.63 -17.03
CA ALA A 15 9.72 13.56 -18.06
C ALA A 15 9.27 14.16 -19.39
N THR A 16 8.01 13.96 -19.79
CA THR A 16 7.41 14.57 -20.98
C THR A 16 7.34 16.08 -20.84
N MET A 17 6.92 16.60 -19.69
CA MET A 17 6.92 18.04 -19.43
C MET A 17 8.35 18.60 -19.42
N ALA A 18 9.30 17.87 -18.84
CA ALA A 18 10.69 18.29 -18.77
C ALA A 18 11.34 18.38 -20.17
N SER A 19 10.92 17.57 -21.13
CA SER A 19 11.41 17.66 -22.51
C SER A 19 10.95 18.95 -23.23
N TRP A 20 9.82 19.54 -22.79
CA TRP A 20 9.28 20.78 -23.38
C TRP A 20 9.75 22.05 -22.65
N THR A 21 9.77 22.02 -21.32
CA THR A 21 10.02 23.21 -20.48
C THR A 21 11.34 23.18 -19.75
N GLY A 22 12.06 22.06 -19.81
CA GLY A 22 13.24 21.80 -19.00
C GLY A 22 12.87 21.33 -17.58
N TRP A 23 13.76 20.55 -16.98
CA TRP A 23 13.50 19.91 -15.69
C TRP A 23 13.27 20.90 -14.53
N ARG A 24 14.00 22.04 -14.54
CA ARG A 24 13.86 23.08 -13.50
C ARG A 24 12.46 23.70 -13.48
N MET A 25 11.94 24.02 -14.67
CA MET A 25 10.61 24.63 -14.81
C MET A 25 9.51 23.61 -14.46
N THR A 26 9.69 22.34 -14.84
CA THR A 26 8.76 21.27 -14.48
C THR A 26 8.62 21.12 -12.97
N PHE A 27 9.74 21.07 -12.23
CA PHE A 27 9.70 21.02 -10.76
C PHE A 27 9.08 22.29 -10.16
N ALA A 28 9.38 23.47 -10.69
CA ALA A 28 8.79 24.72 -10.22
C ALA A 28 7.26 24.74 -10.41
N LEU A 29 6.75 24.24 -11.56
CA LEU A 29 5.32 24.13 -11.83
C LEU A 29 4.62 23.17 -10.88
N PHE A 30 5.16 21.97 -10.67
CA PHE A 30 4.59 21.02 -9.69
C PHE A 30 4.63 21.59 -8.27
N GLY A 31 5.71 22.27 -7.89
CA GLY A 31 5.80 22.95 -6.59
C GLY A 31 4.76 24.04 -6.44
N LEU A 32 4.57 24.88 -7.46
CA LEU A 32 3.56 25.96 -7.46
C LEU A 32 2.13 25.41 -7.32
N ILE A 33 1.80 24.33 -8.05
CA ILE A 33 0.51 23.64 -7.91
C ILE A 33 0.31 23.14 -6.49
N GLY A 34 1.36 22.56 -5.88
CA GLY A 34 1.32 22.09 -4.49
C GLY A 34 1.08 23.21 -3.48
N VAL A 35 1.75 24.36 -3.65
CA VAL A 35 1.55 25.55 -2.82
C VAL A 35 0.14 26.12 -3.00
N ALA A 36 -0.34 26.26 -4.24
CA ALA A 36 -1.69 26.73 -4.51
C ALA A 36 -2.74 25.81 -3.86
N TYR A 37 -2.56 24.49 -3.95
CA TYR A 37 -3.43 23.53 -3.28
C TYR A 37 -3.38 23.64 -1.75
N ALA A 38 -2.20 23.85 -1.16
CA ALA A 38 -2.07 24.07 0.28
C ALA A 38 -2.83 25.32 0.74
N VAL A 39 -2.76 26.42 -0.02
CA VAL A 39 -3.52 27.64 0.27
C VAL A 39 -5.04 27.37 0.22
N ILE A 40 -5.51 26.64 -0.79
CA ILE A 40 -6.93 26.25 -0.89
C ILE A 40 -7.32 25.43 0.35
N LEU A 41 -6.51 24.46 0.77
CA LEU A 41 -6.80 23.67 1.97
C LEU A 41 -6.89 24.53 3.23
N ILE A 42 -5.96 25.45 3.42
CA ILE A 42 -5.96 26.36 4.60
C ILE A 42 -7.22 27.23 4.62
N LEU A 43 -7.69 27.70 3.47
CA LEU A 43 -8.86 28.56 3.38
C LEU A 43 -10.19 27.80 3.54
N PHE A 44 -10.27 26.56 3.05
CA PHE A 44 -11.52 25.82 2.98
C PHE A 44 -11.63 24.69 4.00
N LEU A 45 -10.51 24.15 4.51
CA LEU A 45 -10.53 23.08 5.49
C LEU A 45 -10.79 23.67 6.88
N LYS A 46 -12.03 23.50 7.37
CA LYS A 46 -12.36 23.80 8.76
C LYS A 46 -12.12 22.54 9.59
N ASP A 47 -11.40 22.65 10.70
CA ASP A 47 -11.33 21.57 11.67
C ASP A 47 -12.74 21.17 12.09
N PRO A 48 -13.09 19.88 12.05
CA PRO A 48 -14.34 19.43 12.64
C PRO A 48 -14.30 19.83 14.12
N ALA A 49 -15.26 20.67 14.54
CA ALA A 49 -15.40 21.04 15.94
C ALA A 49 -15.35 19.75 16.75
N LYS A 50 -14.48 19.69 17.78
CA LYS A 50 -14.45 18.57 18.72
C LYS A 50 -15.89 18.33 19.15
N ALA A 51 -16.49 17.22 18.70
CA ALA A 51 -17.81 16.83 19.14
C ALA A 51 -17.75 16.77 20.67
N PRO A 52 -18.68 17.42 21.40
CA PRO A 52 -18.74 17.31 22.84
C PRO A 52 -18.76 15.82 23.19
N ALA A 53 -17.96 15.43 24.17
CA ALA A 53 -17.78 14.02 24.58
C ALA A 53 -19.12 13.32 24.93
N ASP A 54 -20.16 14.11 25.18
CA ASP A 54 -21.49 13.63 25.59
C ASP A 54 -22.35 13.06 24.43
N THR A 55 -22.01 13.31 23.16
CA THR A 55 -22.84 12.85 22.04
C THR A 55 -22.45 11.46 21.52
N ALA A 56 -21.32 10.90 21.96
CA ALA A 56 -20.87 9.56 21.55
C ALA A 56 -21.62 8.42 22.26
N GLN A 57 -22.37 8.70 23.34
CA GLN A 57 -23.12 7.69 24.09
C GLN A 57 -24.56 7.50 23.62
N ALA A 58 -25.08 8.31 22.71
CA ALA A 58 -26.51 8.34 22.36
C ALA A 58 -26.93 7.44 21.19
N LYS A 59 -26.09 6.53 20.70
CA LYS A 59 -26.49 5.61 19.59
C LYS A 59 -26.01 4.17 19.77
N LYS A 60 -26.31 3.57 20.94
CA LYS A 60 -26.45 2.12 21.03
C LYS A 60 -27.91 1.75 20.71
N PRO A 61 -28.16 0.79 19.80
CA PRO A 61 -29.51 0.29 19.59
C PRO A 61 -30.02 -0.34 20.89
N SER A 62 -31.18 0.09 21.36
CA SER A 62 -31.85 -0.49 22.52
C SER A 62 -32.22 -1.95 22.25
N VAL A 63 -31.49 -2.85 22.90
CA VAL A 63 -31.94 -4.25 23.08
C VAL A 63 -33.03 -4.24 24.16
N PRO A 64 -34.18 -4.92 23.98
CA PRO A 64 -35.27 -4.90 24.94
C PRO A 64 -34.85 -5.55 26.26
N GLU A 65 -34.96 -4.78 27.30
CA GLU A 65 -34.64 -5.10 28.70
C GLU A 65 -35.59 -6.21 29.22
N LYS A 66 -35.04 -7.38 29.50
CA LYS A 66 -35.72 -8.39 30.30
C LYS A 66 -35.57 -8.00 31.78
N LYS A 67 -36.72 -7.69 32.40
CA LYS A 67 -36.86 -7.47 33.86
C LYS A 67 -36.18 -8.58 34.65
N THR A 68 -35.23 -8.24 35.52
CA THR A 68 -34.94 -9.06 36.70
C THR A 68 -34.37 -8.20 37.82
N VAL A 69 -35.19 -8.07 38.86
CA VAL A 69 -34.92 -8.08 40.32
C VAL A 69 -33.91 -7.10 40.88
N LEU A 70 -34.46 -6.21 41.70
CA LEU A 70 -33.82 -5.37 42.71
C LEU A 70 -32.88 -6.15 43.63
N LEU A 71 -31.66 -5.69 43.75
CA LEU A 71 -30.88 -5.79 44.98
C LEU A 71 -30.09 -4.49 45.14
N ASN A 72 -30.44 -3.80 46.25
CA ASN A 72 -29.73 -2.67 46.81
C ASN A 72 -28.26 -3.06 47.08
N VAL A 73 -27.34 -2.28 46.62
CA VAL A 73 -26.10 -2.04 47.32
C VAL A 73 -25.71 -0.57 47.14
N ASP A 74 -25.77 0.12 48.24
CA ASP A 74 -25.25 1.49 48.45
C ASP A 74 -23.72 1.49 48.25
N ASN A 75 -23.25 2.63 47.78
CA ASN A 75 -21.87 3.10 47.88
C ASN A 75 -20.81 2.33 47.04
N ASP A 76 -20.58 2.86 45.84
CA ASP A 76 -19.22 3.21 45.45
C ASP A 76 -19.27 4.12 44.21
N GLU A 77 -19.40 5.45 44.45
CA GLU A 77 -18.97 6.47 43.50
C GLU A 77 -17.44 6.44 43.37
N GLN A 78 -16.90 5.38 42.87
CA GLN A 78 -15.57 5.43 42.30
C GLN A 78 -15.69 5.82 40.83
N ALA A 79 -15.58 7.14 40.64
CA ALA A 79 -15.34 7.72 39.33
C ALA A 79 -14.39 6.81 38.51
N ILE A 80 -14.91 6.20 37.50
CA ILE A 80 -14.08 5.59 36.45
C ILE A 80 -13.34 6.75 35.79
N LYS A 81 -12.27 7.20 36.41
CA LYS A 81 -11.20 7.94 35.76
C LYS A 81 -10.65 7.00 34.71
N GLU A 82 -11.06 7.20 33.44
CA GLU A 82 -10.30 6.66 32.35
C GLU A 82 -8.82 7.02 32.61
N PRO A 83 -7.93 6.03 32.73
CA PRO A 83 -6.52 6.36 32.84
C PRO A 83 -6.08 6.86 31.45
N SER A 84 -6.10 8.17 31.25
CA SER A 84 -5.30 8.82 30.21
C SER A 84 -3.81 8.73 30.63
N SER A 85 -3.34 7.52 30.96
CA SER A 85 -1.92 7.25 31.06
C SER A 85 -1.39 7.44 29.64
N LYS A 86 -0.64 8.51 29.43
CA LYS A 86 0.20 8.68 28.25
C LYS A 86 1.14 7.48 28.19
N LEU A 87 0.66 6.39 27.57
CA LEU A 87 1.50 5.23 27.33
C LEU A 87 2.74 5.71 26.60
N SER A 88 3.90 5.44 27.15
CA SER A 88 5.18 5.75 26.52
C SER A 88 5.17 5.16 25.11
N THR A 89 5.64 5.90 24.13
CA THR A 89 5.75 5.42 22.72
C THR A 89 6.43 4.06 22.65
N GLY A 90 7.41 3.81 23.54
CA GLY A 90 8.06 2.50 23.65
C GLY A 90 7.13 1.39 24.10
N ALA A 91 6.21 1.63 25.04
CA ALA A 91 5.24 0.66 25.51
C ALA A 91 4.22 0.31 24.41
N VAL A 92 3.79 1.29 23.62
CA VAL A 92 2.91 1.07 22.46
C VAL A 92 3.62 0.22 21.41
N LEU A 93 4.86 0.55 21.09
CA LEU A 93 5.65 -0.17 20.10
C LEU A 93 5.93 -1.62 20.54
N SER A 94 6.29 -1.83 21.82
CA SER A 94 6.50 -3.18 22.36
C SER A 94 5.21 -4.01 22.33
N SER A 95 4.07 -3.41 22.65
CA SER A 95 2.75 -4.07 22.55
C SER A 95 2.40 -4.45 21.12
N LEU A 96 2.64 -3.58 20.15
CA LEU A 96 2.41 -3.89 18.72
C LEU A 96 3.32 -5.00 18.21
N LEU A 97 4.61 -4.99 18.60
CA LEU A 97 5.60 -5.95 18.13
C LEU A 97 5.56 -7.29 18.90
N SER A 98 4.79 -7.41 19.97
CA SER A 98 4.66 -8.67 20.74
C SER A 98 3.85 -9.74 19.99
N GLY A 99 3.01 -9.35 19.04
CA GLY A 99 2.12 -10.25 18.30
C GLY A 99 2.71 -10.82 17.01
N ARG A 100 2.69 -12.15 16.83
CA ARG A 100 3.07 -12.81 15.57
C ARG A 100 2.38 -12.23 14.32
N PRO A 101 1.07 -11.85 14.34
CA PRO A 101 0.43 -11.27 13.18
C PRO A 101 1.07 -9.95 12.71
N MET A 102 1.55 -9.13 13.64
CA MET A 102 2.20 -7.86 13.28
C MET A 102 3.51 -8.08 12.53
N TRP A 103 4.33 -9.04 12.94
CA TRP A 103 5.55 -9.41 12.22
C TRP A 103 5.26 -9.96 10.82
N MET A 104 4.20 -10.75 10.68
CA MET A 104 3.75 -11.23 9.36
C MET A 104 3.31 -10.07 8.48
N LEU A 105 2.56 -9.09 9.01
CA LEU A 105 2.16 -7.90 8.26
C LEU A 105 3.36 -7.02 7.89
N LEU A 106 4.34 -6.86 8.79
CA LEU A 106 5.58 -6.16 8.48
C LEU A 106 6.36 -6.86 7.35
N ALA A 107 6.45 -8.17 7.37
CA ALA A 107 7.07 -8.94 6.29
C ALA A 107 6.29 -8.78 4.97
N VAL A 108 4.96 -8.86 5.01
CA VAL A 108 4.09 -8.64 3.83
C VAL A 108 4.37 -7.28 3.21
N VAL A 109 4.33 -6.20 4.00
CA VAL A 109 4.54 -4.84 3.45
C VAL A 109 5.99 -4.59 3.05
N ALA A 110 6.96 -5.26 3.69
CA ALA A 110 8.36 -5.23 3.28
C ALA A 110 8.55 -5.83 1.88
N PHE A 111 8.03 -7.03 1.64
CA PHE A 111 8.10 -7.68 0.32
C PHE A 111 7.27 -6.96 -0.75
N ALA A 112 6.05 -6.52 -0.40
CA ALA A 112 5.22 -5.72 -1.32
C ALA A 112 5.90 -4.39 -1.66
N GLY A 113 6.43 -3.70 -0.67
CA GLY A 113 7.15 -2.44 -0.84
C GLY A 113 8.41 -2.62 -1.68
N ALA A 114 9.22 -3.65 -1.38
CA ALA A 114 10.39 -3.99 -2.17
C ALA A 114 10.05 -4.14 -3.65
N GLY A 115 9.05 -4.97 -3.98
CA GLY A 115 8.63 -5.20 -5.35
C GLY A 115 8.03 -3.95 -6.00
N ASN A 116 7.12 -3.26 -5.31
CA ASN A 116 6.43 -2.08 -5.85
C ASN A 116 7.38 -0.90 -6.12
N TRP A 117 8.21 -0.53 -5.14
CA TRP A 117 9.13 0.60 -5.28
C TRP A 117 10.23 0.31 -6.28
N PHE A 118 10.73 -0.94 -6.30
CA PHE A 118 11.74 -1.34 -7.26
C PHE A 118 11.22 -1.26 -8.71
N LEU A 119 10.05 -1.85 -8.95
CA LEU A 119 9.42 -1.79 -10.27
C LEU A 119 9.11 -0.34 -10.68
N LEU A 120 8.57 0.47 -9.77
CA LEU A 120 8.26 1.87 -10.06
C LEU A 120 9.51 2.67 -10.45
N THR A 121 10.64 2.40 -9.81
CA THR A 121 11.90 3.13 -10.05
C THR A 121 12.58 2.68 -11.34
N TRP A 122 12.68 1.36 -11.56
CA TRP A 122 13.54 0.80 -12.60
C TRP A 122 12.81 0.38 -13.88
N TYR A 123 11.49 0.28 -13.83
CA TYR A 123 10.71 -0.13 -14.98
C TYR A 123 10.77 0.88 -16.16
N PRO A 124 10.71 2.20 -15.94
CA PRO A 124 10.93 3.17 -17.02
C PRO A 124 12.29 2.98 -17.70
N THR A 125 13.34 2.71 -16.92
CA THR A 125 14.69 2.44 -17.46
C THR A 125 14.71 1.17 -18.30
N LEU A 126 14.05 0.09 -17.85
CA LEU A 126 13.92 -1.13 -18.64
C LEU A 126 13.24 -0.87 -20.00
N LEU A 127 12.20 -0.05 -20.01
CA LEU A 127 11.50 0.30 -21.25
C LEU A 127 12.40 1.10 -22.19
N GLN A 128 13.19 2.03 -21.67
CA GLN A 128 14.17 2.77 -22.46
C GLN A 128 15.24 1.84 -23.04
N ASP A 129 15.86 1.00 -22.22
CA ASP A 129 16.96 0.13 -22.61
C ASP A 129 16.50 -0.95 -23.62
N LYS A 130 15.32 -1.55 -23.42
CA LYS A 130 14.84 -2.69 -24.21
C LYS A 130 14.04 -2.30 -25.46
N TYR A 131 13.24 -1.24 -25.37
CA TYR A 131 12.33 -0.81 -26.45
C TYR A 131 12.74 0.50 -27.10
N GLN A 132 13.90 1.05 -26.72
CA GLN A 132 14.44 2.31 -27.25
C GLN A 132 13.46 3.49 -27.12
N LEU A 133 12.59 3.46 -26.09
CA LEU A 133 11.69 4.56 -25.80
C LEU A 133 12.46 5.75 -25.26
N SER A 134 12.05 6.96 -25.64
CA SER A 134 12.53 8.17 -25.01
C SER A 134 12.10 8.25 -23.53
N SER A 135 12.82 9.01 -22.71
CA SER A 135 12.42 9.22 -21.31
C SER A 135 11.01 9.84 -21.20
N ALA A 136 10.62 10.66 -22.21
CA ALA A 136 9.30 11.28 -22.28
C ALA A 136 8.16 10.26 -22.52
N GLU A 137 8.44 9.14 -23.14
CA GLU A 137 7.49 8.06 -23.44
C GLU A 137 7.51 6.97 -22.37
N ALA A 138 8.68 6.58 -21.90
CA ALA A 138 8.86 5.51 -20.93
C ALA A 138 8.24 5.82 -19.55
N GLY A 139 8.33 7.08 -19.10
CA GLY A 139 7.73 7.52 -17.84
C GLY A 139 6.22 7.32 -17.81
N PRO A 140 5.46 7.95 -18.70
CA PRO A 140 4.00 7.74 -18.79
C PRO A 140 3.62 6.28 -19.04
N ALA A 141 4.33 5.58 -19.94
CA ALA A 141 4.06 4.17 -20.24
C ALA A 141 4.16 3.28 -18.99
N ALA A 142 5.17 3.50 -18.16
CA ALA A 142 5.37 2.71 -16.94
C ALA A 142 4.36 3.07 -15.84
N THR A 143 4.09 4.35 -15.63
CA THR A 143 3.32 4.81 -14.47
C THR A 143 1.82 4.85 -14.69
N LEU A 144 1.35 5.19 -15.91
CA LEU A 144 -0.06 5.31 -16.21
C LEU A 144 -0.78 3.97 -16.06
N TRP A 145 -0.28 2.93 -16.72
CA TRP A 145 -0.89 1.60 -16.66
C TRP A 145 -0.90 1.02 -15.24
N SER A 146 0.20 1.18 -14.50
CA SER A 146 0.26 0.79 -13.08
C SER A 146 -0.75 1.56 -12.24
N SER A 147 -0.83 2.88 -12.41
CA SER A 147 -1.70 3.75 -11.60
C SER A 147 -3.18 3.51 -11.88
N VAL A 148 -3.56 3.35 -13.15
CA VAL A 148 -4.94 3.00 -13.54
C VAL A 148 -5.34 1.65 -12.96
N ALA A 149 -4.46 0.65 -13.07
CA ALA A 149 -4.71 -0.67 -12.51
C ALA A 149 -4.82 -0.64 -10.97
N LYS A 150 -3.96 0.11 -10.28
CA LYS A 150 -4.06 0.33 -8.82
C LYS A 150 -5.37 0.99 -8.45
N TYR A 151 -5.78 2.03 -9.18
CA TYR A 151 -7.06 2.72 -8.94
C TYR A 151 -8.26 1.78 -9.07
N VAL A 152 -8.31 1.01 -10.15
CA VAL A 152 -9.35 0.00 -10.39
C VAL A 152 -9.35 -1.06 -9.28
N ALA A 153 -8.16 -1.51 -8.87
CA ALA A 153 -8.02 -2.53 -7.83
C ALA A 153 -8.38 -2.03 -6.43
N VAL A 154 -8.14 -0.77 -6.12
CA VAL A 154 -8.57 -0.19 -4.83
C VAL A 154 -10.09 -0.19 -4.73
N LEU A 155 -10.79 0.19 -5.79
CA LEU A 155 -12.26 0.21 -5.78
C LEU A 155 -12.83 -1.20 -5.90
N GLY A 156 -12.44 -1.94 -6.94
CA GLY A 156 -12.95 -3.30 -7.19
C GLY A 156 -12.47 -4.32 -6.16
N GLY A 157 -11.22 -4.22 -5.72
CA GLY A 157 -10.63 -5.12 -4.71
C GLY A 157 -11.28 -4.94 -3.33
N ALA A 158 -11.62 -3.71 -2.93
CA ALA A 158 -12.37 -3.45 -1.71
C ALA A 158 -13.77 -4.11 -1.77
N ILE A 159 -14.51 -3.88 -2.87
CA ILE A 159 -15.84 -4.46 -3.07
C ILE A 159 -15.76 -6.00 -3.06
N LEU A 160 -14.82 -6.57 -3.81
CA LEU A 160 -14.64 -8.02 -3.88
C LEU A 160 -14.27 -8.61 -2.52
N ALA A 161 -13.34 -7.98 -1.80
CA ALA A 161 -12.93 -8.42 -0.48
C ALA A 161 -14.09 -8.37 0.52
N ASP A 162 -14.92 -7.32 0.51
CA ASP A 162 -16.04 -7.17 1.41
C ASP A 162 -17.22 -8.11 1.05
N MET A 163 -17.47 -8.34 -0.23
CA MET A 163 -18.47 -9.33 -0.67
C MET A 163 -18.07 -10.74 -0.23
N TRP A 164 -16.80 -11.08 -0.41
CA TRP A 164 -16.29 -12.39 -0.02
C TRP A 164 -16.13 -12.51 1.50
N TYR A 165 -15.85 -11.43 2.21
CA TYR A 165 -15.73 -11.40 3.67
C TYR A 165 -17.02 -11.90 4.37
N ARG A 166 -18.18 -11.69 3.77
CA ARG A 166 -19.46 -12.23 4.28
C ARG A 166 -19.47 -13.76 4.38
N ARG A 167 -18.66 -14.45 3.59
CA ARG A 167 -18.54 -15.92 3.57
C ARG A 167 -17.25 -16.42 4.20
N ASN A 168 -16.21 -15.62 4.18
CA ASN A 168 -14.88 -15.99 4.67
C ASN A 168 -14.18 -14.80 5.33
N ALA A 169 -14.00 -14.86 6.65
CA ALA A 169 -13.33 -13.81 7.42
C ALA A 169 -11.89 -13.48 6.97
N ARG A 170 -11.24 -14.37 6.21
CA ARG A 170 -9.90 -14.17 5.65
C ARG A 170 -9.90 -13.49 4.28
N ALA A 171 -11.05 -13.21 3.69
CA ALA A 171 -11.14 -12.71 2.32
C ALA A 171 -10.32 -11.44 2.08
N ARG A 172 -10.27 -10.54 3.06
CA ARG A 172 -9.49 -9.30 2.99
C ARG A 172 -7.98 -9.53 2.87
N ALA A 173 -7.46 -10.67 3.35
CA ALA A 173 -6.07 -11.07 3.14
C ALA A 173 -5.91 -11.97 1.91
N LEU A 174 -6.93 -12.79 1.59
CA LEU A 174 -6.88 -13.72 0.46
C LEU A 174 -6.90 -12.98 -0.90
N VAL A 175 -7.69 -11.91 -1.04
CA VAL A 175 -7.77 -11.15 -2.30
C VAL A 175 -6.38 -10.64 -2.73
N PRO A 176 -5.66 -9.83 -1.92
CA PRO A 176 -4.30 -9.43 -2.30
C PRO A 176 -3.32 -10.61 -2.33
N GLY A 177 -3.51 -11.63 -1.49
CA GLY A 177 -2.68 -12.83 -1.52
C GLY A 177 -2.71 -13.54 -2.87
N ILE A 178 -3.89 -13.75 -3.43
CA ILE A 178 -4.06 -14.38 -4.75
C ILE A 178 -3.48 -13.50 -5.85
N THR A 179 -3.77 -12.19 -5.85
CA THR A 179 -3.28 -11.29 -6.90
C THR A 179 -1.75 -11.18 -6.91
N PHE A 180 -1.09 -11.13 -5.75
CA PHE A 180 0.38 -11.16 -5.68
C PHE A 180 0.98 -12.51 -6.08
N THR A 181 0.34 -13.62 -5.69
CA THR A 181 0.78 -14.98 -6.07
C THR A 181 0.70 -15.22 -7.57
N ILE A 182 -0.22 -14.57 -8.27
CA ILE A 182 -0.34 -14.64 -9.73
C ILE A 182 0.62 -13.65 -10.39
N SER A 183 0.66 -12.41 -9.92
CA SER A 183 1.44 -11.32 -10.54
C SER A 183 2.95 -11.56 -10.44
N GLY A 184 3.46 -12.07 -9.31
CA GLY A 184 4.88 -12.32 -9.13
C GLY A 184 5.48 -13.26 -10.19
N PRO A 185 4.97 -14.48 -10.36
CA PRO A 185 5.42 -15.40 -11.42
C PRO A 185 5.27 -14.86 -12.84
N LEU A 186 4.21 -14.10 -13.11
CA LEU A 186 4.02 -13.48 -14.44
C LEU A 186 5.15 -12.50 -14.76
N VAL A 187 5.55 -11.67 -13.78
CA VAL A 187 6.69 -10.76 -13.93
C VAL A 187 7.99 -11.54 -14.19
N VAL A 188 8.24 -12.61 -13.43
CA VAL A 188 9.41 -13.46 -13.60
C VAL A 188 9.42 -14.09 -15.01
N LEU A 189 8.32 -14.72 -15.40
CA LEU A 189 8.21 -15.42 -16.69
C LEU A 189 8.47 -14.48 -17.89
N ALA A 190 7.95 -13.26 -17.83
CA ALA A 190 8.16 -12.30 -18.92
C ALA A 190 9.60 -11.80 -19.03
N LEU A 191 10.37 -11.87 -17.95
CA LEU A 191 11.76 -11.42 -17.93
C LEU A 191 12.76 -12.55 -18.19
N LEU A 192 12.32 -13.83 -18.15
CA LEU A 192 13.17 -15.00 -18.43
C LEU A 192 13.96 -14.89 -19.73
N PRO A 193 13.38 -14.46 -20.87
CA PRO A 193 14.16 -14.35 -22.11
C PRO A 193 15.37 -13.43 -21.95
N GLY A 194 15.22 -12.30 -21.23
CA GLY A 194 16.32 -11.38 -20.98
C GLY A 194 17.35 -11.90 -19.97
N ILE A 195 16.96 -12.82 -19.08
CA ILE A 195 17.87 -13.44 -18.10
C ILE A 195 18.74 -14.50 -18.79
N PHE A 196 18.13 -15.33 -19.63
CA PHE A 196 18.84 -16.41 -20.31
C PHE A 196 19.47 -16.00 -21.65
N GLY A 197 19.36 -14.72 -22.03
CA GLY A 197 19.90 -14.23 -23.29
C GLY A 197 19.22 -14.84 -24.53
N TRP A 198 17.94 -15.27 -24.39
CA TRP A 198 17.20 -15.78 -25.54
C TRP A 198 16.85 -14.61 -26.47
N ASP A 199 16.96 -14.86 -27.75
CA ASP A 199 16.61 -13.89 -28.81
C ASP A 199 15.08 -13.76 -28.99
N ILE A 200 14.35 -13.70 -27.86
CA ILE A 200 12.90 -13.55 -27.79
C ILE A 200 12.59 -12.17 -27.24
N THR A 201 12.04 -11.32 -28.08
CA THR A 201 11.56 -10.01 -27.64
C THR A 201 10.11 -10.11 -27.18
N VAL A 202 9.88 -9.94 -25.88
CA VAL A 202 8.51 -9.84 -25.33
C VAL A 202 7.87 -8.57 -25.87
N PRO A 203 6.67 -8.64 -26.50
CA PRO A 203 6.00 -7.45 -27.02
C PRO A 203 5.75 -6.39 -25.94
N LEU A 204 5.90 -5.11 -26.30
CA LEU A 204 5.69 -3.99 -25.37
C LEU A 204 4.31 -4.04 -24.68
N VAL A 205 3.27 -4.43 -25.43
CA VAL A 205 1.89 -4.55 -24.89
C VAL A 205 1.82 -5.57 -23.74
N LEU A 206 2.54 -6.70 -23.85
CA LEU A 206 2.60 -7.68 -22.76
C LEU A 206 3.35 -7.14 -21.57
N MET A 207 4.46 -6.42 -21.77
CA MET A 207 5.18 -5.76 -20.69
C MET A 207 4.31 -4.73 -19.94
N LEU A 208 3.56 -3.91 -20.67
CA LEU A 208 2.61 -2.96 -20.05
C LEU A 208 1.47 -3.68 -19.32
N GLY A 209 1.00 -4.81 -19.87
CA GLY A 209 0.04 -5.68 -19.20
C GLY A 209 0.55 -6.23 -17.86
N LEU A 210 1.84 -6.58 -17.78
CA LEU A 210 2.46 -7.06 -16.54
C LEU A 210 2.53 -5.97 -15.47
N VAL A 211 2.84 -4.73 -15.88
CA VAL A 211 2.79 -3.59 -14.96
C VAL A 211 1.38 -3.36 -14.45
N ALA A 212 0.37 -3.56 -15.29
CA ALA A 212 -1.02 -3.49 -14.87
C ALA A 212 -1.37 -4.61 -13.86
N THR A 213 -0.91 -5.86 -14.08
CA THR A 213 -1.14 -6.94 -13.10
C THR A 213 -0.48 -6.66 -11.75
N GLN A 214 0.73 -6.11 -11.74
CA GLN A 214 1.39 -5.63 -10.53
C GLN A 214 0.57 -4.51 -9.86
N GLY A 215 0.06 -3.57 -10.66
CA GLY A 215 -0.83 -2.52 -10.18
C GLY A 215 -2.09 -3.08 -9.51
N LEU A 216 -2.73 -4.09 -10.09
CA LEU A 216 -3.88 -4.78 -9.50
C LEU A 216 -3.52 -5.43 -8.15
N ALA A 217 -2.37 -6.09 -8.07
CA ALA A 217 -1.90 -6.71 -6.83
C ALA A 217 -1.68 -5.66 -5.73
N GLN A 218 -0.95 -4.59 -6.02
CA GLN A 218 -0.67 -3.52 -5.06
C GLN A 218 -1.94 -2.80 -4.64
N GLY A 219 -2.81 -2.42 -5.57
CA GLY A 219 -4.07 -1.72 -5.27
C GLY A 219 -5.01 -2.55 -4.40
N SER A 220 -5.08 -3.86 -4.60
CA SER A 220 -5.87 -4.76 -3.75
C SER A 220 -5.33 -4.84 -2.32
N LEU A 221 -4.00 -4.83 -2.12
CA LEU A 221 -3.37 -4.76 -0.81
C LEU A 221 -3.67 -3.43 -0.13
N ASP A 222 -3.48 -2.32 -0.84
CA ASP A 222 -3.69 -0.98 -0.30
C ASP A 222 -5.15 -0.75 0.14
N ALA A 223 -6.12 -1.38 -0.56
CA ALA A 223 -7.53 -1.35 -0.19
C ALA A 223 -7.83 -2.11 1.11
N THR A 224 -7.12 -3.20 1.36
CA THR A 224 -7.43 -4.15 2.44
C THR A 224 -6.47 -4.07 3.63
N LEU A 225 -5.32 -3.41 3.49
CA LEU A 225 -4.27 -3.36 4.51
C LEU A 225 -4.77 -2.83 5.86
N MET A 226 -5.51 -1.71 5.85
CA MET A 226 -6.03 -1.12 7.09
C MET A 226 -7.10 -1.99 7.77
N PRO A 227 -8.10 -2.52 7.07
CA PRO A 227 -9.02 -3.51 7.64
C PRO A 227 -8.32 -4.77 8.18
N VAL A 228 -7.33 -5.30 7.48
CA VAL A 228 -6.56 -6.46 7.94
C VAL A 228 -5.76 -6.14 9.19
N LEU A 229 -5.11 -4.98 9.25
CA LEU A 229 -4.38 -4.53 10.42
C LEU A 229 -5.31 -4.45 11.65
N ARG A 230 -6.46 -3.76 11.52
CA ARG A 230 -7.43 -3.59 12.60
C ARG A 230 -8.02 -4.92 13.11
N SER A 231 -8.09 -5.94 12.27
CA SER A 231 -8.57 -7.25 12.69
C SER A 231 -7.56 -8.06 13.52
N HIS A 232 -6.30 -7.59 13.65
CA HIS A 232 -5.23 -8.31 14.33
C HIS A 232 -4.61 -7.55 15.50
N ILE A 233 -4.81 -6.23 15.57
CA ILE A 233 -4.30 -5.36 16.64
C ILE A 233 -5.44 -4.60 17.32
N ASP A 234 -5.16 -4.05 18.50
CA ASP A 234 -6.10 -3.15 19.19
C ASP A 234 -6.34 -1.88 18.33
N GLU A 235 -7.61 -1.49 18.22
CA GLU A 235 -8.03 -0.33 17.42
C GLU A 235 -7.35 0.97 17.87
N ARG A 236 -7.03 1.09 19.15
CA ARG A 236 -6.33 2.25 19.74
C ARG A 236 -4.97 2.51 19.11
N TYR A 237 -4.28 1.44 18.65
CA TYR A 237 -2.93 1.52 18.09
C TYR A 237 -2.92 1.41 16.57
N SER A 238 -4.09 1.37 15.91
CA SER A 238 -4.18 1.14 14.47
C SER A 238 -3.47 2.21 13.64
N ALA A 239 -3.50 3.48 14.06
CA ALA A 239 -2.79 4.55 13.37
C ALA A 239 -1.27 4.38 13.46
N THR A 240 -0.74 4.08 14.66
CA THR A 240 0.71 3.83 14.88
C THR A 240 1.15 2.56 14.13
N GLY A 241 0.34 1.49 14.18
CA GLY A 241 0.60 0.26 13.44
C GLY A 241 0.65 0.51 11.94
N TYR A 242 -0.29 1.27 11.39
CA TYR A 242 -0.30 1.63 9.97
C TYR A 242 0.90 2.50 9.58
N GLY A 243 1.29 3.44 10.43
CA GLY A 243 2.51 4.24 10.25
C GLY A 243 3.77 3.36 10.19
N LEU A 244 3.87 2.36 11.08
CA LEU A 244 4.99 1.41 11.09
C LEU A 244 5.01 0.55 9.82
N LEU A 245 3.86 0.08 9.33
CA LEU A 245 3.77 -0.65 8.07
C LEU A 245 4.24 0.20 6.87
N ASN A 246 3.80 1.48 6.80
CA ASN A 246 4.24 2.39 5.75
C ASN A 246 5.74 2.68 5.81
N LEU A 247 6.27 2.92 7.01
CA LEU A 247 7.71 3.13 7.21
C LEU A 247 8.52 1.92 6.73
N THR A 248 8.06 0.72 7.07
CA THR A 248 8.71 -0.53 6.64
C THR A 248 8.66 -0.68 5.12
N SER A 249 7.49 -0.47 4.52
CA SER A 249 7.32 -0.56 3.06
C SER A 249 8.20 0.43 2.30
N ALA A 250 8.20 1.70 2.72
CA ALA A 250 9.00 2.74 2.09
C ALA A 250 10.50 2.55 2.33
N GLY A 251 10.89 2.22 3.56
CA GLY A 251 12.29 2.01 3.94
C GLY A 251 12.92 0.84 3.18
N VAL A 252 12.26 -0.33 3.19
CA VAL A 252 12.74 -1.49 2.43
C VAL A 252 12.72 -1.20 0.94
N GLY A 253 11.68 -0.55 0.43
CA GLY A 253 11.59 -0.16 -0.98
C GLY A 253 12.72 0.78 -1.42
N ALA A 254 13.07 1.77 -0.60
CA ALA A 254 14.20 2.67 -0.87
C ALA A 254 15.54 1.92 -0.90
N LEU A 255 15.78 1.03 0.08
CA LEU A 255 16.99 0.21 0.12
C LEU A 255 17.10 -0.69 -1.11
N ILE A 256 16.06 -1.39 -1.49
CA ILE A 256 16.07 -2.27 -2.65
C ILE A 256 16.24 -1.48 -3.95
N SER A 257 15.63 -0.30 -4.07
CA SER A 257 15.82 0.58 -5.23
C SER A 257 17.27 1.07 -5.35
N PHE A 258 17.91 1.40 -4.22
CA PHE A 258 19.33 1.76 -4.17
C PHE A 258 20.23 0.59 -4.60
N PHE A 259 20.02 -0.59 -4.04
CA PHE A 259 20.79 -1.78 -4.43
C PHE A 259 20.58 -2.16 -5.90
N GLY A 260 19.39 -1.92 -6.45
CA GLY A 260 19.12 -2.11 -7.87
C GLY A 260 20.05 -1.26 -8.77
N GLY A 261 20.28 0.00 -8.40
CA GLY A 261 21.25 0.86 -9.05
C GLY A 261 22.67 0.34 -8.93
N TRP A 262 23.07 -0.03 -7.71
CA TRP A 262 24.39 -0.60 -7.46
C TRP A 262 24.65 -1.88 -8.27
N PHE A 263 23.67 -2.80 -8.35
CA PHE A 263 23.78 -3.99 -9.19
C PHE A 263 23.89 -3.66 -10.68
N LYS A 264 23.14 -2.67 -11.16
CA LYS A 264 23.23 -2.18 -12.54
C LYS A 264 24.64 -1.65 -12.84
N ASP A 265 25.24 -0.90 -11.92
CA ASP A 265 26.61 -0.36 -12.05
C ASP A 265 27.67 -1.48 -12.06
N GLN A 266 27.40 -2.62 -11.41
CA GLN A 266 28.21 -3.83 -11.47
C GLN A 266 27.98 -4.68 -12.73
N GLY A 267 27.17 -4.21 -13.67
CA GLY A 267 26.89 -4.91 -14.93
C GLY A 267 25.84 -6.02 -14.83
N VAL A 268 25.11 -6.14 -13.72
CA VAL A 268 24.00 -7.09 -13.60
C VAL A 268 22.84 -6.62 -14.47
N PRO A 269 22.31 -7.47 -15.38
CA PRO A 269 21.18 -7.09 -16.23
C PRO A 269 19.95 -6.67 -15.42
N LEU A 270 19.33 -5.57 -15.81
CA LEU A 270 18.14 -5.05 -15.13
C LEU A 270 16.96 -6.05 -15.15
N THR A 271 16.91 -6.93 -16.16
CA THR A 271 15.92 -8.01 -16.23
C THR A 271 16.06 -8.99 -15.06
N THR A 272 17.28 -9.31 -14.63
CA THR A 272 17.55 -10.22 -13.50
C THR A 272 17.09 -9.60 -12.18
N THR A 273 17.41 -8.34 -11.95
CA THR A 273 17.02 -7.64 -10.71
C THR A 273 15.52 -7.41 -10.63
N LEU A 274 14.85 -7.11 -11.76
CA LEU A 274 13.40 -6.98 -11.83
C LEU A 274 12.69 -8.33 -11.64
N ALA A 275 13.26 -9.43 -12.14
CA ALA A 275 12.72 -10.77 -11.89
C ALA A 275 12.83 -11.15 -10.39
N ALA A 276 13.92 -10.76 -9.72
CA ALA A 276 14.02 -10.92 -8.26
C ALA A 276 12.90 -10.17 -7.53
N ALA A 277 12.52 -8.97 -7.98
CA ALA A 277 11.36 -8.26 -7.45
C ALA A 277 10.05 -9.05 -7.65
N GLY A 278 9.88 -9.73 -8.79
CA GLY A 278 8.77 -10.66 -9.04
C GLY A 278 8.73 -11.82 -8.02
N CYS A 279 9.88 -12.38 -7.66
CA CYS A 279 9.97 -13.39 -6.61
C CYS A 279 9.56 -12.84 -5.23
N LEU A 280 9.98 -11.61 -4.89
CA LEU A 280 9.55 -10.97 -3.63
C LEU A 280 8.03 -10.75 -3.60
N MET A 281 7.42 -10.42 -4.73
CA MET A 281 5.96 -10.31 -4.86
C MET A 281 5.28 -11.67 -4.63
N LEU A 282 5.81 -12.76 -5.16
CA LEU A 282 5.31 -14.10 -4.90
C LEU A 282 5.36 -14.44 -3.41
N PHE A 283 6.50 -14.17 -2.73
CA PHE A 283 6.62 -14.37 -1.29
C PHE A 283 5.62 -13.53 -0.49
N CYS A 284 5.39 -12.28 -0.90
CA CYS A 284 4.33 -11.45 -0.31
C CYS A 284 2.96 -12.12 -0.41
N GLY A 285 2.61 -12.63 -1.60
CA GLY A 285 1.35 -13.34 -1.83
C GLY A 285 1.21 -14.57 -0.93
N LEU A 286 2.23 -15.41 -0.85
CA LEU A 286 2.25 -16.60 -0.02
C LEU A 286 2.10 -16.27 1.48
N LEU A 287 2.77 -15.24 1.97
CA LEU A 287 2.63 -14.77 3.35
C LEU A 287 1.21 -14.31 3.65
N LEU A 288 0.56 -13.58 2.73
CA LEU A 288 -0.83 -13.16 2.89
C LEU A 288 -1.79 -14.36 2.95
N LEU A 289 -1.56 -15.39 2.12
CA LEU A 289 -2.35 -16.61 2.15
C LEU A 289 -2.17 -17.42 3.46
N MET A 290 -1.01 -17.27 4.11
CA MET A 290 -0.70 -17.93 5.39
C MET A 290 -1.13 -17.11 6.62
N LEU A 291 -1.63 -15.88 6.44
CA LEU A 291 -2.03 -15.03 7.55
C LEU A 291 -3.09 -15.73 8.43
N PRO A 292 -2.95 -15.74 9.76
CA PRO A 292 -3.92 -16.38 10.65
C PRO A 292 -5.31 -15.76 10.52
N ARG A 293 -6.33 -16.50 10.97
CA ARG A 293 -7.70 -15.98 11.02
C ARG A 293 -7.77 -14.77 11.97
N PRO A 294 -8.54 -13.73 11.62
CA PRO A 294 -8.75 -12.60 12.53
C PRO A 294 -9.30 -13.09 13.87
N LYS A 295 -8.86 -12.45 14.95
CA LYS A 295 -9.48 -12.64 16.26
C LYS A 295 -10.80 -11.89 16.24
N HIS A 296 -11.92 -12.59 16.45
CA HIS A 296 -13.24 -11.99 16.65
C HIS A 296 -13.35 -11.40 18.04
#